data_dbc64ac456200e5ab6a076038409ec89
#
_entry.id   dbc64ac456200e5ab6a076038409ec89
#
_cell.length_a   1.000
_cell.length_b   1.000
_cell.length_c   1.000
_cell.angle_alpha   90.00
_cell.angle_beta   90.00
_cell.angle_gamma   90.00
#
_symmetry.space_group_name_H-M   'P 1'
#
loop_
_entity.id
_entity.type
_entity.pdbx_description
1 polymer ?
#
loop_
_entity_poly.entity_id
_entity_poly.type
_entity_poly.pdbx_seq_one_letter_code
_entity_poly.pdbx_strand_id
1 'polypeptide(L)'
;MADAPATRWISFSDHDNTTWLFDLTFLTSGWSCTFGSTCKGTEPDDNGARGCCAHGAYLVDEDERDVIIEMTNRLTTDQWQNHHLVVEPHDLFVDDGDEVMTRRADDACIFLNRPGFAGGHGCALHIGAVENSERPLDWKPTVCWQVPFRLEEYEDAAGTRTVVVRAWRRSDWGGGGDDFAWWCTDELPAGTPTTATWLHHKDELTELVGEWPVGLLSEYLAEQGETAVSLSQKGER
;
A
#
# COMPACT_ATOMS: atom_id res chain seq x y z
N MET A 1 -13.25 -5.64 29.02
CA MET A 1 -12.81 -5.34 27.64
C MET A 1 -13.04 -3.84 27.46
N ALA A 2 -11.99 -3.05 27.32
CA ALA A 2 -12.15 -1.63 26.99
C ALA A 2 -12.73 -1.55 25.57
N ASP A 3 -13.82 -0.79 25.39
CA ASP A 3 -14.35 -0.53 24.06
C ASP A 3 -13.24 0.11 23.20
N ALA A 4 -13.05 -0.42 22.00
CA ALA A 4 -12.16 0.26 21.04
C ALA A 4 -12.66 1.69 20.81
N PRO A 5 -11.77 2.69 20.76
CA PRO A 5 -12.20 4.07 20.54
C PRO A 5 -12.99 4.16 19.22
N ALA A 6 -14.07 4.93 19.26
CA ALA A 6 -14.91 5.14 18.07
C ALA A 6 -14.08 5.75 16.94
N THR A 7 -14.21 5.21 15.74
CA THR A 7 -13.55 5.76 14.54
C THR A 7 -14.09 7.15 14.26
N ARG A 8 -13.19 8.11 14.08
CA ARG A 8 -13.53 9.49 13.67
C ARG A 8 -13.59 9.56 12.16
N TRP A 9 -14.63 10.15 11.64
CA TRP A 9 -14.84 10.32 10.21
C TRP A 9 -15.04 11.79 9.86
N ILE A 10 -14.60 12.17 8.65
CA ILE A 10 -14.98 13.43 8.01
C ILE A 10 -15.50 13.17 6.61
N SER A 11 -16.45 13.98 6.16
CA SER A 11 -16.95 13.91 4.79
C SER A 11 -16.91 15.27 4.12
N PHE A 12 -16.62 15.25 2.81
CA PHE A 12 -16.69 16.37 1.91
C PHE A 12 -17.53 15.98 0.69
N SER A 13 -18.33 16.89 0.16
CA SER A 13 -19.07 16.63 -1.09
C SER A 13 -18.58 17.59 -2.16
N ASP A 14 -18.34 17.07 -3.34
CA ASP A 14 -17.96 17.87 -4.50
C ASP A 14 -19.16 18.27 -5.36
N HIS A 15 -18.87 19.00 -6.43
CA HIS A 15 -19.89 19.48 -7.38
C HIS A 15 -20.39 18.38 -8.33
N ASP A 16 -19.68 17.25 -8.39
CA ASP A 16 -20.00 16.11 -9.25
C ASP A 16 -20.84 15.05 -8.52
N ASN A 17 -21.49 15.46 -7.42
CA ASN A 17 -22.34 14.60 -6.58
C ASN A 17 -21.59 13.42 -5.95
N THR A 18 -20.28 13.58 -5.71
CA THR A 18 -19.46 12.61 -4.99
C THR A 18 -19.26 13.05 -3.55
N THR A 19 -19.50 12.16 -2.62
CA THR A 19 -19.19 12.34 -1.19
C THR A 19 -17.94 11.53 -0.86
N TRP A 20 -16.91 12.22 -0.39
CA TRP A 20 -15.66 11.64 0.10
C TRP A 20 -15.74 11.47 1.60
N LEU A 21 -15.50 10.27 2.10
CA LEU A 21 -15.54 9.90 3.51
C LEU A 21 -14.19 9.38 3.96
N PHE A 22 -13.53 10.07 4.88
CA PHE A 22 -12.18 9.76 5.34
C PHE A 22 -12.16 9.26 6.78
N ASP A 23 -11.48 8.13 7.04
CA ASP A 23 -11.17 7.63 8.39
C ASP A 23 -10.06 8.48 9.02
N LEU A 24 -10.43 9.50 9.78
CA LEU A 24 -9.46 10.36 10.46
C LEU A 24 -8.66 9.62 11.53
N THR A 25 -9.22 8.60 12.16
CA THR A 25 -8.50 7.84 13.19
C THR A 25 -7.25 7.19 12.60
N PHE A 26 -7.37 6.62 11.41
CA PHE A 26 -6.25 6.02 10.70
C PHE A 26 -5.35 7.09 10.06
N LEU A 27 -5.93 8.06 9.34
CA LEU A 27 -5.16 9.05 8.60
C LEU A 27 -4.31 9.96 9.48
N THR A 28 -4.76 10.26 10.70
CA THR A 28 -3.97 11.02 11.69
C THR A 28 -3.10 10.16 12.60
N SER A 29 -3.12 8.83 12.42
CA SER A 29 -2.21 7.93 13.14
C SER A 29 -0.76 8.09 12.64
N GLY A 30 0.18 7.52 13.37
CA GLY A 30 1.59 7.49 12.97
C GLY A 30 1.98 6.25 12.17
N TRP A 31 1.05 5.63 11.43
CA TRP A 31 1.42 4.50 10.58
C TRP A 31 2.29 4.95 9.41
N SER A 32 3.36 4.19 9.11
CA SER A 32 4.14 4.34 7.88
C SER A 32 4.63 2.98 7.42
N CYS A 33 4.82 2.83 6.11
CA CYS A 33 5.41 1.63 5.55
C CYS A 33 6.86 1.48 6.03
N THR A 34 7.19 0.34 6.63
CA THR A 34 8.54 0.00 7.08
C THR A 34 9.28 -0.87 6.06
N PHE A 35 8.81 -0.88 4.83
CA PHE A 35 9.41 -1.60 3.72
C PHE A 35 10.90 -1.23 3.56
N GLY A 36 11.73 -2.24 3.24
CA GLY A 36 13.18 -2.06 3.15
C GLY A 36 13.92 -1.90 4.49
N SER A 37 13.21 -1.89 5.62
CA SER A 37 13.84 -1.77 6.96
C SER A 37 13.35 -2.84 7.94
N THR A 38 12.15 -2.71 8.48
CA THR A 38 11.61 -3.60 9.52
C THR A 38 10.29 -4.26 9.13
N CYS A 39 9.95 -4.29 7.84
CA CYS A 39 8.74 -4.94 7.35
C CYS A 39 8.85 -6.46 7.49
N LYS A 40 8.09 -7.02 8.41
CA LYS A 40 8.03 -8.48 8.62
C LYS A 40 7.51 -9.24 7.40
N GLY A 41 6.76 -8.57 6.52
CA GLY A 41 6.24 -9.17 5.29
C GLY A 41 7.31 -9.51 4.25
N THR A 42 8.52 -8.99 4.40
CA THR A 42 9.66 -9.28 3.51
C THR A 42 10.60 -10.35 4.07
N GLU A 43 10.42 -10.75 5.33
CA GLU A 43 11.22 -11.79 5.97
C GLU A 43 10.69 -13.18 5.58
N PRO A 44 11.60 -14.17 5.40
CA PRO A 44 11.17 -15.54 5.22
C PRO A 44 10.47 -16.04 6.48
N ASP A 45 9.42 -16.83 6.29
CA ASP A 45 8.74 -17.57 7.35
C ASP A 45 8.82 -19.07 7.06
N ASP A 46 8.71 -19.89 8.10
CA ASP A 46 8.63 -21.34 7.97
C ASP A 46 7.41 -21.77 7.12
N ASN A 47 6.38 -20.92 7.04
CA ASN A 47 5.18 -21.11 6.22
C ASN A 47 5.18 -20.34 4.89
N GLY A 48 6.21 -19.56 4.58
CA GLY A 48 6.35 -18.83 3.30
C GLY A 48 5.48 -17.59 3.12
N ALA A 49 4.39 -17.44 3.85
CA ALA A 49 3.32 -16.47 3.58
C ALA A 49 3.21 -15.37 4.65
N ARG A 50 4.26 -14.58 4.88
CA ARG A 50 4.21 -13.57 5.95
C ARG A 50 3.36 -12.36 5.62
N GLY A 51 3.50 -11.77 4.47
CA GLY A 51 2.80 -10.55 4.11
C GLY A 51 2.59 -10.42 2.61
N CYS A 52 2.15 -9.25 2.15
CA CYS A 52 1.76 -9.02 0.76
C CYS A 52 2.83 -9.47 -0.27
N CYS A 53 4.12 -9.24 0.00
CA CYS A 53 5.19 -9.66 -0.89
C CYS A 53 5.35 -11.19 -1.02
N ALA A 54 4.81 -11.99 -0.11
CA ALA A 54 4.83 -13.45 -0.21
C ALA A 54 3.76 -13.99 -1.17
N HIS A 55 2.72 -13.20 -1.46
CA HIS A 55 1.60 -13.62 -2.31
C HIS A 55 1.75 -13.22 -3.77
N GLY A 56 2.57 -12.23 -4.08
CA GLY A 56 2.60 -11.56 -5.38
C GLY A 56 1.58 -10.41 -5.43
N ALA A 57 1.38 -9.87 -6.61
CA ALA A 57 0.47 -8.74 -6.83
C ALA A 57 -0.43 -9.03 -8.03
N TYR A 58 -1.74 -8.98 -7.85
CA TYR A 58 -2.70 -8.96 -8.95
C TYR A 58 -2.61 -7.62 -9.66
N LEU A 59 -2.68 -7.66 -10.98
CA LEU A 59 -2.66 -6.49 -11.83
C LEU A 59 -4.10 -6.01 -12.08
N VAL A 60 -4.25 -4.70 -12.20
CA VAL A 60 -5.57 -4.09 -12.42
C VAL A 60 -6.04 -4.32 -13.86
N ASP A 61 -5.11 -4.21 -14.83
CA ASP A 61 -5.39 -4.32 -16.25
C ASP A 61 -4.12 -4.60 -17.09
N GLU A 62 -4.27 -4.58 -18.41
CA GLU A 62 -3.15 -4.76 -19.35
C GLU A 62 -2.20 -3.55 -19.37
N ASP A 63 -2.69 -2.35 -19.17
CA ASP A 63 -1.88 -1.13 -19.17
C ASP A 63 -0.90 -1.16 -17.98
N GLU A 64 -1.35 -1.59 -16.80
CA GLU A 64 -0.48 -1.80 -15.65
C GLU A 64 0.58 -2.88 -15.92
N ARG A 65 0.20 -3.95 -16.60
CA ARG A 65 1.14 -5.00 -17.03
C ARG A 65 2.26 -4.44 -17.90
N ASP A 66 1.91 -3.60 -18.87
CA ASP A 66 2.88 -2.98 -19.78
C ASP A 66 3.82 -2.05 -19.02
N VAL A 67 3.32 -1.26 -18.06
CA VAL A 67 4.14 -0.43 -17.17
C VAL A 67 5.14 -1.29 -16.39
N ILE A 68 4.70 -2.41 -15.78
CA ILE A 68 5.60 -3.31 -15.04
C ILE A 68 6.68 -3.90 -15.95
N ILE A 69 6.35 -4.28 -17.17
CA ILE A 69 7.33 -4.75 -18.17
C ILE A 69 8.35 -3.65 -18.49
N GLU A 70 7.89 -2.43 -18.75
CA GLU A 70 8.76 -1.29 -19.06
C GLU A 70 9.73 -1.01 -17.89
N MET A 71 9.20 -0.94 -16.67
CA MET A 71 10.02 -0.67 -15.49
C MET A 71 11.00 -1.82 -15.19
N THR A 72 10.59 -3.06 -15.43
CA THR A 72 11.46 -4.24 -15.29
C THR A 72 12.65 -4.18 -16.25
N ASN A 73 12.46 -3.73 -17.48
CA ASN A 73 13.54 -3.57 -18.46
C ASN A 73 14.59 -2.51 -18.06
N ARG A 74 14.27 -1.65 -17.11
CA ARG A 74 15.17 -0.64 -16.56
C ARG A 74 15.96 -1.12 -15.34
N LEU A 75 15.56 -2.27 -14.74
CA LEU A 75 16.24 -2.88 -13.61
C LEU A 75 17.55 -3.53 -14.06
N THR A 76 18.55 -3.44 -13.18
CA THR A 76 19.84 -4.10 -13.34
C THR A 76 19.94 -5.34 -12.46
N THR A 77 20.93 -6.19 -12.73
CA THR A 77 21.26 -7.36 -11.89
C THR A 77 21.68 -6.96 -10.47
N ASP A 78 22.16 -5.73 -10.28
CA ASP A 78 22.54 -5.22 -8.97
C ASP A 78 21.34 -4.73 -8.15
N GLN A 79 20.23 -4.40 -8.82
CA GLN A 79 18.98 -3.94 -8.19
C GLN A 79 18.01 -5.08 -7.94
N TRP A 80 18.10 -6.19 -8.69
CA TRP A 80 17.10 -7.24 -8.70
C TRP A 80 17.69 -8.63 -8.56
N GLN A 81 17.46 -9.27 -7.41
CA GLN A 81 18.02 -10.59 -7.07
C GLN A 81 17.59 -11.67 -8.06
N ASN A 82 16.35 -11.67 -8.49
CA ASN A 82 15.74 -12.68 -9.35
C ASN A 82 15.83 -12.35 -10.85
N HIS A 83 16.61 -11.34 -11.24
CA HIS A 83 16.77 -10.90 -12.63
C HIS A 83 17.05 -12.07 -13.59
N HIS A 84 17.88 -13.01 -13.18
CA HIS A 84 18.29 -14.18 -13.98
C HIS A 84 17.16 -15.18 -14.24
N LEU A 85 16.03 -15.09 -13.56
CA LEU A 85 14.87 -15.97 -13.73
C LEU A 85 13.92 -15.49 -14.84
N VAL A 86 14.17 -14.32 -15.41
CA VAL A 86 13.31 -13.71 -16.44
C VAL A 86 14.11 -13.60 -17.73
N VAL A 87 13.66 -14.30 -18.75
CA VAL A 87 14.23 -14.29 -20.10
C VAL A 87 13.31 -13.51 -21.03
N GLU A 88 12.00 -13.69 -20.89
CA GLU A 88 10.98 -13.04 -21.68
C GLU A 88 9.97 -12.32 -20.74
N PRO A 89 9.30 -11.25 -21.18
CA PRO A 89 8.38 -10.49 -20.32
C PRO A 89 7.27 -11.33 -19.68
N HIS A 90 6.81 -12.39 -20.34
CA HIS A 90 5.78 -13.27 -19.77
C HIS A 90 6.26 -14.06 -18.55
N ASP A 91 7.58 -14.20 -18.36
CA ASP A 91 8.14 -14.86 -17.18
C ASP A 91 7.89 -14.09 -15.87
N LEU A 92 7.47 -12.82 -15.98
CA LEU A 92 7.13 -11.97 -14.84
C LEU A 92 5.79 -12.32 -14.19
N PHE A 93 4.91 -12.99 -14.92
CA PHE A 93 3.50 -13.12 -14.57
C PHE A 93 3.03 -14.57 -14.56
N VAL A 94 1.92 -14.79 -13.89
CA VAL A 94 1.13 -16.02 -13.96
C VAL A 94 -0.34 -15.67 -14.09
N ASP A 95 -1.07 -16.51 -14.86
CA ASP A 95 -2.52 -16.41 -14.93
C ASP A 95 -3.15 -17.13 -13.74
N ASP A 96 -4.11 -16.49 -13.10
CA ASP A 96 -4.91 -17.06 -12.02
C ASP A 96 -6.40 -16.88 -12.35
N GLY A 97 -6.95 -17.85 -13.06
CA GLY A 97 -8.30 -17.75 -13.65
C GLY A 97 -8.36 -16.67 -14.73
N ASP A 98 -9.18 -15.66 -14.52
CA ASP A 98 -9.34 -14.51 -15.42
C ASP A 98 -8.43 -13.32 -15.03
N GLU A 99 -7.64 -13.47 -13.98
CA GLU A 99 -6.74 -12.44 -13.45
C GLU A 99 -5.29 -12.76 -13.77
N VAL A 100 -4.44 -11.73 -13.79
CA VAL A 100 -3.00 -11.85 -13.97
C VAL A 100 -2.30 -11.34 -12.73
N MET A 101 -1.30 -12.06 -12.24
CA MET A 101 -0.52 -11.62 -11.09
C MET A 101 0.98 -11.74 -11.34
N THR A 102 1.77 -11.02 -10.56
CA THR A 102 3.23 -11.18 -10.57
C THR A 102 3.60 -12.60 -10.13
N ARG A 103 4.50 -13.24 -10.90
CA ARG A 103 4.99 -14.58 -10.57
C ARG A 103 5.66 -14.61 -9.20
N ARG A 104 5.59 -15.74 -8.55
CA ARG A 104 6.37 -16.03 -7.35
C ARG A 104 7.67 -16.78 -7.72
N ALA A 105 8.75 -16.36 -7.10
CA ALA A 105 10.01 -17.08 -7.10
C ALA A 105 10.24 -17.63 -5.69
N ASP A 106 10.32 -18.94 -5.56
CA ASP A 106 10.28 -19.67 -4.30
C ASP A 106 8.95 -19.37 -3.54
N ASP A 107 9.02 -18.66 -2.45
CA ASP A 107 7.89 -18.35 -1.55
C ASP A 107 7.46 -16.88 -1.59
N ALA A 108 7.91 -16.08 -2.56
CA ALA A 108 7.58 -14.67 -2.65
C ALA A 108 7.50 -14.12 -4.07
N CYS A 109 6.97 -12.90 -4.20
CA CYS A 109 6.95 -12.15 -5.43
C CYS A 109 8.34 -12.10 -6.08
N ILE A 110 8.40 -12.29 -7.40
CA ILE A 110 9.65 -12.32 -8.17
C ILE A 110 10.49 -11.05 -7.99
N PHE A 111 9.85 -9.92 -7.68
CA PHE A 111 10.53 -8.65 -7.43
C PHE A 111 11.07 -8.51 -6.00
N LEU A 112 10.82 -9.47 -5.10
CA LEU A 112 11.32 -9.37 -3.73
C LEU A 112 12.79 -9.78 -3.66
N ASN A 113 13.65 -8.82 -3.31
CA ASN A 113 15.02 -9.06 -2.88
C ASN A 113 15.02 -9.49 -1.41
N ARG A 114 15.64 -10.59 -1.09
CA ARG A 114 15.72 -11.14 0.26
C ARG A 114 16.76 -10.42 1.12
N PRO A 115 16.63 -10.48 2.46
CA PRO A 115 17.68 -10.02 3.36
C PRO A 115 19.05 -10.60 3.00
N GLY A 116 20.05 -9.71 2.92
CA GLY A 116 21.42 -10.08 2.53
C GLY A 116 21.76 -9.95 1.04
N PHE A 117 20.79 -9.62 0.18
CA PHE A 117 21.10 -9.25 -1.19
C PHE A 117 21.86 -7.91 -1.22
N ALA A 118 22.98 -7.86 -1.98
CA ALA A 118 23.89 -6.70 -1.98
C ALA A 118 23.23 -5.41 -2.50
N GLY A 119 22.30 -5.55 -3.45
CA GLY A 119 21.55 -4.42 -4.03
C GLY A 119 20.42 -3.88 -3.18
N GLY A 120 20.25 -4.40 -1.97
CA GLY A 120 19.23 -3.95 -1.03
C GLY A 120 18.08 -4.95 -0.88
N HIS A 121 17.56 -4.99 0.33
CA HIS A 121 16.43 -5.80 0.74
C HIS A 121 15.13 -5.08 0.39
N GLY A 122 14.16 -5.82 -0.15
CA GLY A 122 12.85 -5.31 -0.49
C GLY A 122 12.50 -5.41 -1.99
N CYS A 123 11.52 -4.66 -2.46
CA CYS A 123 11.05 -4.74 -3.85
C CYS A 123 12.06 -4.09 -4.82
N ALA A 124 12.50 -4.84 -5.81
CA ALA A 124 13.40 -4.35 -6.85
C ALA A 124 12.81 -3.14 -7.61
N LEU A 125 11.50 -3.14 -7.90
CA LEU A 125 10.84 -2.00 -8.55
C LEU A 125 10.91 -0.74 -7.68
N HIS A 126 10.75 -0.86 -6.35
CA HIS A 126 10.91 0.28 -5.44
C HIS A 126 12.35 0.79 -5.41
N ILE A 127 13.32 -0.11 -5.33
CA ILE A 127 14.76 0.23 -5.35
C ILE A 127 15.10 0.94 -6.66
N GLY A 128 14.66 0.38 -7.80
CA GLY A 128 14.87 0.96 -9.12
C GLY A 128 14.30 2.38 -9.23
N ALA A 129 13.09 2.62 -8.76
CA ALA A 129 12.47 3.94 -8.75
C ALA A 129 13.30 4.95 -7.93
N VAL A 130 13.65 4.60 -6.70
CA VAL A 130 14.40 5.49 -5.80
C VAL A 130 15.77 5.83 -6.36
N GLU A 131 16.51 4.87 -6.92
CA GLU A 131 17.83 5.08 -7.52
C GLU A 131 17.76 5.95 -8.79
N ASN A 132 16.62 5.90 -9.51
CA ASN A 132 16.38 6.80 -10.65
C ASN A 132 15.79 8.16 -10.24
N SER A 133 15.60 8.43 -8.94
CA SER A 133 14.93 9.63 -8.43
C SER A 133 13.49 9.79 -8.95
N GLU A 134 12.80 8.67 -9.12
CA GLU A 134 11.40 8.58 -9.55
C GLU A 134 10.52 8.08 -8.41
N ARG A 135 9.20 8.29 -8.53
CA ARG A 135 8.25 7.87 -7.50
C ARG A 135 8.06 6.35 -7.56
N PRO A 136 8.17 5.63 -6.43
CA PRO A 136 7.93 4.18 -6.43
C PRO A 136 6.54 3.75 -6.91
N LEU A 137 5.53 4.60 -6.79
CA LEU A 137 4.17 4.32 -7.25
C LEU A 137 4.06 4.25 -8.79
N ASP A 138 4.96 4.92 -9.53
CA ASP A 138 5.01 4.85 -10.99
C ASP A 138 5.66 3.55 -11.51
N TRP A 139 6.27 2.76 -10.63
CA TRP A 139 7.00 1.54 -10.94
C TRP A 139 6.31 0.27 -10.47
N LYS A 140 5.53 0.34 -9.41
CA LYS A 140 4.99 -0.80 -8.68
C LYS A 140 3.56 -1.10 -9.10
N PRO A 141 3.10 -2.35 -9.03
CA PRO A 141 1.69 -2.66 -9.14
C PRO A 141 0.84 -1.83 -8.16
N THR A 142 -0.33 -1.41 -8.61
CA THR A 142 -1.25 -0.54 -7.83
C THR A 142 -1.50 -1.09 -6.44
N VAL A 143 -1.80 -2.37 -6.31
CA VAL A 143 -2.02 -3.00 -5.00
C VAL A 143 -0.82 -2.85 -4.06
N CYS A 144 0.41 -2.79 -4.59
CA CYS A 144 1.64 -2.70 -3.79
C CYS A 144 1.90 -1.31 -3.22
N TRP A 145 1.45 -0.24 -3.88
CA TRP A 145 1.61 1.13 -3.39
C TRP A 145 0.34 1.69 -2.78
N GLN A 146 -0.83 1.18 -3.16
CA GLN A 146 -2.11 1.56 -2.57
C GLN A 146 -2.17 1.25 -1.07
N VAL A 147 -1.57 0.14 -0.62
CA VAL A 147 -1.45 -0.16 0.81
C VAL A 147 -0.69 0.98 1.50
N PRO A 148 -1.25 1.59 2.55
CA PRO A 148 -2.26 1.06 3.48
C PRO A 148 -3.70 1.50 3.22
N PHE A 149 -4.00 2.19 2.12
CA PHE A 149 -5.32 2.75 1.87
C PHE A 149 -6.25 1.75 1.17
N ARG A 150 -7.46 1.60 1.69
CA ARG A 150 -8.57 0.94 1.02
C ARG A 150 -9.56 1.97 0.58
N LEU A 151 -9.92 1.93 -0.71
CA LEU A 151 -11.03 2.67 -1.28
C LEU A 151 -12.23 1.73 -1.41
N GLU A 152 -13.39 2.24 -1.04
CA GLU A 152 -14.67 1.58 -1.27
C GLU A 152 -15.60 2.58 -1.93
N GLU A 153 -16.23 2.16 -3.01
CA GLU A 153 -17.12 3.02 -3.78
C GLU A 153 -18.54 2.47 -3.71
N TYR A 154 -19.46 3.38 -3.44
CA TYR A 154 -20.89 3.10 -3.38
C TYR A 154 -21.63 4.12 -4.22
N GLU A 155 -22.65 3.68 -4.94
CA GLU A 155 -23.56 4.55 -5.67
C GLU A 155 -24.99 4.26 -5.21
N ASP A 156 -25.72 5.30 -4.84
CA ASP A 156 -27.11 5.17 -4.44
C ASP A 156 -28.05 5.22 -5.66
N ALA A 157 -29.35 4.95 -5.42
CA ALA A 157 -30.36 4.95 -6.46
C ALA A 157 -30.58 6.33 -7.12
N ALA A 158 -30.09 7.41 -6.51
CA ALA A 158 -30.14 8.76 -7.05
C ALA A 158 -28.88 9.15 -7.85
N GLY A 159 -27.90 8.22 -7.97
CA GLY A 159 -26.64 8.47 -8.65
C GLY A 159 -25.63 9.26 -7.79
N THR A 160 -25.82 9.31 -6.47
CA THR A 160 -24.81 9.91 -5.56
C THR A 160 -23.71 8.88 -5.32
N ARG A 161 -22.48 9.24 -5.68
CA ARG A 161 -21.30 8.42 -5.44
C ARG A 161 -20.73 8.72 -4.05
N THR A 162 -20.41 7.70 -3.28
CA THR A 162 -19.67 7.82 -2.02
C THR A 162 -18.37 7.03 -2.12
N VAL A 163 -17.26 7.71 -1.87
CA VAL A 163 -15.93 7.11 -1.82
C VAL A 163 -15.42 7.13 -0.39
N VAL A 164 -15.19 5.96 0.17
CA VAL A 164 -14.68 5.77 1.54
C VAL A 164 -13.19 5.48 1.47
N VAL A 165 -12.41 6.25 2.22
CA VAL A 165 -10.95 6.09 2.35
C VAL A 165 -10.62 5.70 3.78
N ARG A 166 -10.11 4.50 3.96
CA ARG A 166 -9.79 3.92 5.27
C ARG A 166 -8.53 3.05 5.24
N ALA A 167 -8.12 2.53 6.40
CA ALA A 167 -7.08 1.52 6.46
C ALA A 167 -7.50 0.25 5.70
N TRP A 168 -6.56 -0.33 4.97
CA TRP A 168 -6.73 -1.66 4.38
C TRP A 168 -6.60 -2.72 5.47
N ARG A 169 -7.64 -3.47 5.74
CA ARG A 169 -7.71 -4.49 6.77
C ARG A 169 -7.41 -5.87 6.18
N ARG A 170 -6.98 -6.79 7.02
CA ARG A 170 -6.79 -8.19 6.64
C ARG A 170 -8.02 -8.80 5.99
N SER A 171 -9.21 -8.52 6.51
CA SER A 171 -10.50 -9.01 5.97
C SER A 171 -10.82 -8.52 4.56
N ASP A 172 -10.17 -7.46 4.08
CA ASP A 172 -10.40 -6.93 2.73
C ASP A 172 -9.77 -7.80 1.64
N TRP A 173 -8.92 -8.75 2.02
CA TRP A 173 -8.36 -9.78 1.15
C TRP A 173 -9.26 -11.01 0.98
N GLY A 174 -10.47 -10.98 1.54
CA GLY A 174 -11.35 -12.14 1.56
C GLY A 174 -10.70 -13.34 2.26
N GLY A 175 -10.88 -14.56 1.70
CA GLY A 175 -10.27 -15.78 2.25
C GLY A 175 -8.75 -15.75 2.24
N GLY A 176 -8.11 -15.03 1.31
CA GLY A 176 -6.65 -14.88 1.25
C GLY A 176 -6.06 -14.10 2.42
N GLY A 177 -6.88 -13.29 3.10
CA GLY A 177 -6.44 -12.55 4.29
C GLY A 177 -6.04 -13.44 5.46
N ASP A 178 -6.65 -14.61 5.58
CA ASP A 178 -6.34 -15.58 6.64
C ASP A 178 -4.97 -16.27 6.42
N ASP A 179 -4.48 -16.26 5.17
CA ASP A 179 -3.20 -16.85 4.80
C ASP A 179 -2.00 -15.94 5.16
N PHE A 180 -2.25 -14.65 5.46
CA PHE A 180 -1.21 -13.75 5.92
C PHE A 180 -0.78 -14.06 7.35
N ALA A 181 0.44 -14.49 7.57
CA ALA A 181 1.01 -14.64 8.90
C ALA A 181 1.19 -13.29 9.61
N TRP A 182 1.30 -12.20 8.85
CA TRP A 182 1.40 -10.83 9.34
C TRP A 182 0.78 -9.84 8.34
N TRP A 183 0.07 -8.83 8.85
CA TRP A 183 -0.50 -7.75 8.07
C TRP A 183 -0.14 -6.40 8.68
N CYS A 184 0.35 -5.48 7.87
CA CYS A 184 1.01 -4.26 8.35
C CYS A 184 0.08 -3.24 9.02
N THR A 185 -1.22 -3.28 8.79
CA THR A 185 -2.19 -2.39 9.45
C THR A 185 -2.83 -3.00 10.70
N ASP A 186 -2.57 -4.29 10.99
CA ASP A 186 -3.03 -4.92 12.23
C ASP A 186 -2.22 -4.43 13.44
N GLU A 187 -0.96 -4.06 13.22
CA GLU A 187 -0.05 -3.59 14.25
C GLU A 187 0.64 -2.31 13.79
N LEU A 188 0.79 -1.34 14.69
CA LEU A 188 1.63 -0.18 14.40
C LEU A 188 3.10 -0.62 14.33
N PRO A 189 3.87 -0.16 13.32
CA PRO A 189 5.29 -0.47 13.22
C PRO A 189 6.06 -0.04 14.48
N ALA A 190 7.07 -0.82 14.86
CA ALA A 190 7.99 -0.43 15.91
C ALA A 190 8.73 0.87 15.50
N GLY A 191 8.71 1.88 16.36
CA GLY A 191 9.27 3.20 16.05
C GLY A 191 8.26 4.10 15.33
N THR A 192 7.05 4.19 15.89
CA THR A 192 5.94 5.02 15.38
C THR A 192 6.44 6.35 14.82
N PRO A 193 6.22 6.64 13.53
CA PRO A 193 6.60 7.90 12.94
C PRO A 193 5.95 9.08 13.65
N THR A 194 6.60 10.22 13.64
CA THR A 194 6.05 11.47 14.17
C THR A 194 5.15 12.18 13.15
N THR A 195 5.15 11.69 11.90
CA THR A 195 4.35 12.24 10.79
C THR A 195 3.06 11.43 10.65
N ALA A 196 1.95 12.12 10.51
CA ALA A 196 0.64 11.48 10.28
C ALA A 196 0.63 10.67 8.99
N THR A 197 -0.11 9.56 8.98
CA THR A 197 -0.21 8.62 7.84
C THR A 197 -0.56 9.32 6.54
N TRP A 198 -1.57 10.21 6.56
CA TRP A 198 -2.01 10.95 5.37
C TRP A 198 -0.93 11.84 4.77
N LEU A 199 -0.06 12.41 5.62
CA LEU A 199 1.02 13.30 5.17
C LEU A 199 2.24 12.50 4.70
N HIS A 200 2.53 11.39 5.37
CA HIS A 200 3.62 10.49 4.98
C HIS A 200 3.38 9.81 3.62
N HIS A 201 2.11 9.51 3.33
CA HIS A 201 1.66 8.88 2.10
C HIS A 201 0.80 9.82 1.24
N LYS A 202 1.17 11.11 1.21
CA LYS A 202 0.38 12.11 0.50
C LYS A 202 0.33 11.86 -1.01
N ASP A 203 1.42 11.39 -1.58
CA ASP A 203 1.51 11.16 -3.02
C ASP A 203 0.60 9.98 -3.43
N GLU A 204 0.66 8.86 -2.68
CA GLU A 204 -0.20 7.70 -2.92
C GLU A 204 -1.68 8.07 -2.69
N LEU A 205 -1.98 8.81 -1.63
CA LEU A 205 -3.35 9.25 -1.37
C LEU A 205 -3.86 10.17 -2.48
N THR A 206 -3.02 11.09 -2.97
CA THR A 206 -3.37 11.99 -4.07
C THR A 206 -3.59 11.23 -5.37
N GLU A 207 -2.77 10.22 -5.66
CA GLU A 207 -2.96 9.35 -6.82
C GLU A 207 -4.29 8.59 -6.77
N LEU A 208 -4.69 8.14 -5.58
CA LEU A 208 -5.92 7.36 -5.38
C LEU A 208 -7.20 8.19 -5.49
N VAL A 209 -7.21 9.41 -4.94
CA VAL A 209 -8.46 10.18 -4.77
C VAL A 209 -8.44 11.54 -5.47
N GLY A 210 -7.29 11.96 -6.01
CA GLY A 210 -7.10 13.25 -6.66
C GLY A 210 -6.71 14.38 -5.68
N GLU A 211 -6.23 15.48 -6.27
CA GLU A 211 -5.73 16.64 -5.49
C GLU A 211 -6.82 17.34 -4.68
N TRP A 212 -8.04 17.43 -5.21
CA TRP A 212 -9.12 18.20 -4.59
C TRP A 212 -9.55 17.63 -3.24
N PRO A 213 -9.89 16.31 -3.08
CA PRO A 213 -10.25 15.74 -1.79
C PRO A 213 -9.10 15.79 -0.77
N VAL A 214 -7.86 15.59 -1.23
CA VAL A 214 -6.67 15.69 -0.37
C VAL A 214 -6.42 17.12 0.09
N GLY A 215 -6.68 18.11 -0.78
CA GLY A 215 -6.63 19.52 -0.44
C GLY A 215 -7.59 19.87 0.69
N LEU A 216 -8.87 19.48 0.59
CA LEU A 216 -9.88 19.71 1.63
C LEU A 216 -9.52 18.99 2.94
N LEU A 217 -9.04 17.75 2.87
CA LEU A 217 -8.57 17.02 4.05
C LEU A 217 -7.43 17.77 4.74
N SER A 218 -6.46 18.27 3.95
CA SER A 218 -5.31 19.03 4.46
C SER A 218 -5.71 20.33 5.13
N GLU A 219 -6.62 21.09 4.52
CA GLU A 219 -7.16 22.33 5.09
C GLU A 219 -7.89 22.08 6.41
N TYR A 220 -8.79 21.09 6.43
CA TYR A 220 -9.50 20.69 7.64
C TYR A 220 -8.56 20.32 8.78
N LEU A 221 -7.54 19.46 8.52
CA LEU A 221 -6.60 19.01 9.54
C LEU A 221 -5.71 20.15 10.04
N ALA A 222 -5.34 21.10 9.17
CA ALA A 222 -4.60 22.28 9.55
C ALA A 222 -5.41 23.19 10.50
N GLU A 223 -6.70 23.38 10.23
CA GLU A 223 -7.60 24.14 11.12
C GLU A 223 -7.79 23.48 12.48
N GLN A 224 -7.76 22.15 12.54
CA GLN A 224 -7.84 21.40 13.81
C GLN A 224 -6.49 21.34 14.55
N GLY A 225 -5.40 21.81 13.96
CA GLY A 225 -4.05 21.67 14.51
C GLY A 225 -3.51 20.23 14.46
N GLU A 226 -4.08 19.37 13.62
CA GLU A 226 -3.76 17.94 13.49
C GLU A 226 -2.79 17.65 12.32
N THR A 227 -1.85 18.54 12.06
CA THR A 227 -0.80 18.36 11.04
C THR A 227 0.33 17.43 11.49
N ALA A 228 0.38 17.13 12.80
CA ALA A 228 1.31 16.14 13.39
C ALA A 228 0.51 14.95 13.94
N VAL A 229 1.21 13.84 14.21
CA VAL A 229 0.62 12.65 14.83
C VAL A 229 -0.17 13.04 16.08
N SER A 230 -1.47 12.76 16.10
CA SER A 230 -2.27 12.88 17.31
C SER A 230 -1.81 11.81 18.31
N LEU A 231 -1.03 12.20 19.30
CA LEU A 231 -0.54 11.33 20.37
C LEU A 231 -1.64 10.96 21.40
N SER A 232 -2.91 10.98 21.03
CA SER A 232 -4.00 10.61 21.93
C SER A 232 -4.19 9.09 22.03
N GLN A 233 -3.09 8.38 22.36
CA GLN A 233 -3.13 7.08 23.03
C GLN A 233 -2.08 7.02 24.14
N LYS A 234 -2.09 7.97 25.05
CA LYS A 234 -1.61 7.68 26.39
C LYS A 234 -2.69 6.85 27.07
N GLY A 235 -2.55 5.54 27.00
CA GLY A 235 -3.17 4.67 27.98
C GLY A 235 -2.73 5.14 29.35
N GLU A 236 -3.63 5.77 30.09
CA GLU A 236 -3.46 5.93 31.52
C GLU A 236 -3.48 4.55 32.16
N ARG A 237 -2.53 4.34 33.02
CA ARG A 237 -2.15 3.17 33.79
C ARG A 237 -3.30 2.55 34.57
#